data_ceae21b63755904c761d694762435343
#
_entry.id   ceae21b63755904c761d694762435343
#
_cell.length_a   1.000
_cell.length_b   1.000
_cell.length_c   1.000
_cell.angle_alpha   90.00
_cell.angle_beta   90.00
_cell.angle_gamma   90.00
#
_symmetry.space_group_name_H-M   'P 1'
#
loop_
_entity.id
_entity.type
_entity.pdbx_description
1 polymer ?
#
loop_
_entity_poly.entity_id
_entity_poly.type
_entity_poly.pdbx_seq_one_letter_code
_entity_poly.pdbx_strand_id
1 'polypeptide(L)' 'MKINFDVKNAAFDEYGDAEIRRILEKIADEVERGYGYGPIIDINGNHIGEWSL' A
#
# COMPACT_ATOMS: atom_id res chain seq x y z
N MET A 1 2.14 -11.79 -8.92
CA MET A 1 1.81 -10.52 -8.27
C MET A 1 3.03 -9.90 -7.62
N LYS A 2 3.22 -8.61 -7.79
CA LYS A 2 4.30 -7.89 -7.13
C LYS A 2 3.73 -6.77 -6.28
N ILE A 3 4.21 -6.65 -5.05
CA ILE A 3 3.85 -5.56 -4.14
C ILE A 3 5.15 -5.06 -3.55
N ASN A 4 5.48 -3.79 -3.78
CA ASN A 4 6.73 -3.22 -3.29
C ASN A 4 6.50 -1.81 -2.79
N PHE A 5 6.81 -1.55 -1.53
CA PHE A 5 6.71 -0.22 -0.95
C PHE A 5 7.68 -0.04 0.22
N ASP A 6 8.03 1.22 0.48
CA ASP A 6 8.97 1.59 1.53
C ASP A 6 8.21 1.82 2.84
N VAL A 7 8.70 1.24 3.94
CA VAL A 7 8.09 1.37 5.26
C VAL A 7 8.91 2.26 6.21
N LYS A 8 9.84 3.06 5.66
CA LYS A 8 10.77 3.85 6.47
C LYS A 8 10.27 5.24 6.83
N ASN A 9 9.13 5.67 6.31
CA ASN A 9 8.64 7.02 6.58
C ASN A 9 7.83 7.07 7.88
N ALA A 10 7.42 8.30 8.27
CA ALA A 10 6.73 8.55 9.52
C ALA A 10 5.39 7.80 9.67
N ALA A 11 4.75 7.43 8.56
CA ALA A 11 3.48 6.70 8.61
C ALA A 11 3.63 5.31 9.27
N PHE A 12 4.85 4.78 9.35
CA PHE A 12 5.13 3.45 9.89
C PHE A 12 5.82 3.48 11.26
N ASP A 13 6.06 4.67 11.82
CA ASP A 13 6.83 4.81 13.06
C ASP A 13 6.13 4.20 14.28
N GLU A 14 4.84 4.42 14.43
CA GLU A 14 4.11 4.02 15.62
C GLU A 14 3.14 2.88 15.36
N TYR A 15 2.44 2.92 14.24
CA TYR A 15 1.42 1.95 13.88
C TYR A 15 1.71 1.28 12.55
N GLY A 16 2.99 0.90 12.36
CA GLY A 16 3.44 0.32 11.10
C GLY A 16 2.70 -0.92 10.67
N ASP A 17 2.36 -1.79 11.60
CA ASP A 17 1.59 -3.01 11.33
C ASP A 17 0.18 -2.69 10.84
N ALA A 18 -0.47 -1.72 11.46
CA ALA A 18 -1.81 -1.29 11.05
C ALA A 18 -1.78 -0.60 9.68
N GLU A 19 -0.73 0.17 9.41
CA GLU A 19 -0.57 0.83 8.12
C GLU A 19 -0.32 -0.18 7.00
N ILE A 20 0.50 -1.19 7.25
CA ILE A 20 0.73 -2.27 6.29
C ILE A 20 -0.58 -3.00 6.00
N ARG A 21 -1.35 -3.30 7.02
CA ARG A 21 -2.65 -3.95 6.85
C ARG A 21 -3.59 -3.09 5.98
N ARG A 22 -3.66 -1.80 6.25
CA ARG A 22 -4.50 -0.89 5.48
C ARG A 22 -4.12 -0.89 4.00
N ILE A 23 -2.81 -0.84 3.72
CA ILE A 23 -2.29 -0.86 2.36
C ILE A 23 -2.66 -2.16 1.64
N LEU A 24 -2.45 -3.30 2.29
CA LEU A 24 -2.74 -4.60 1.68
C LEU A 24 -4.24 -4.80 1.46
N GLU A 25 -5.07 -4.34 2.38
CA GLU A 25 -6.52 -4.40 2.22
C GLU A 25 -6.99 -3.53 1.05
N LYS A 26 -6.38 -2.36 0.88
CA LYS A 26 -6.69 -1.49 -0.24
C LYS A 26 -6.32 -2.14 -1.57
N ILE A 27 -5.15 -2.78 -1.64
CA ILE A 27 -4.73 -3.50 -2.84
C ILE A 27 -5.72 -4.62 -3.16
N ALA A 28 -6.12 -5.40 -2.16
CA ALA A 28 -7.09 -6.47 -2.35
C ALA A 28 -8.41 -5.93 -2.91
N ASP A 29 -8.86 -4.79 -2.41
CA ASP A 29 -10.07 -4.13 -2.87
C ASP A 29 -9.95 -3.69 -4.33
N GLU A 30 -8.81 -3.12 -4.70
CA GLU A 30 -8.55 -2.69 -6.07
C GLU A 30 -8.51 -3.87 -7.06
N VAL A 31 -7.87 -4.97 -6.66
CA VAL A 31 -7.84 -6.21 -7.47
C VAL A 31 -9.27 -6.71 -7.69
N GLU A 32 -10.07 -6.70 -6.65
CA GLU A 32 -11.46 -7.16 -6.71
C GLU A 32 -12.30 -6.30 -7.66
N ARG A 33 -11.95 -5.02 -7.78
CA ARG A 33 -12.60 -4.09 -8.72
C ARG A 33 -12.09 -4.20 -10.14
N GLY A 34 -11.14 -5.06 -10.40
CA GLY A 34 -10.62 -5.29 -11.75
C GLY A 34 -9.34 -4.54 -12.10
N TYR A 35 -8.71 -3.85 -11.15
CA TYR A 35 -7.43 -3.20 -11.42
C TYR A 35 -6.31 -4.23 -11.51
N GLY A 36 -5.37 -4.02 -12.41
CA GLY A 36 -4.23 -4.90 -12.60
C GLY A 36 -2.92 -4.34 -12.03
N TYR A 37 -2.91 -3.07 -11.65
CA TYR A 37 -1.75 -2.40 -11.07
C TYR A 37 -2.18 -1.08 -10.44
N GLY A 38 -1.31 -0.52 -9.61
CA GLY A 38 -1.59 0.79 -9.03
C GLY A 38 -0.49 1.30 -8.12
N PRO A 39 -0.57 2.58 -7.76
CA PRO A 39 0.36 3.15 -6.79
C PRO A 39 -0.01 2.74 -5.37
N ILE A 40 0.98 2.77 -4.49
CA ILE A 40 0.76 2.57 -3.06
C ILE A 40 1.02 3.90 -2.38
N ILE A 41 -0.01 4.40 -1.69
CA ILE A 41 0.00 5.70 -1.05
C ILE A 41 -0.13 5.50 0.45
N ASP A 42 0.75 6.13 1.23
CA ASP A 42 0.65 6.04 2.69
C ASP A 42 -0.49 6.92 3.22
N ILE A 43 -0.75 6.82 4.52
CA ILE A 43 -1.85 7.55 5.14
C ILE A 43 -1.66 9.07 5.08
N ASN A 44 -0.43 9.52 4.88
CA ASN A 44 -0.10 10.94 4.76
C ASN A 44 -0.16 11.44 3.31
N GLY A 45 -0.53 10.58 2.37
CA GLY A 45 -0.65 10.95 0.96
C GLY A 45 0.64 10.82 0.16
N ASN A 46 1.68 10.20 0.70
CA ASN A 46 2.94 10.03 0.00
C ASN A 46 2.92 8.76 -0.86
N HIS A 47 3.42 8.88 -2.08
CA HIS A 47 3.59 7.73 -2.97
C HIS A 47 4.83 6.94 -2.51
N ILE A 48 4.62 5.75 -1.98
CA ILE A 48 5.69 4.95 -1.37
C ILE A 48 6.00 3.65 -2.09
N GLY A 49 5.27 3.32 -3.12
CA GLY A 49 5.51 2.10 -3.88
C GLY A 49 4.45 1.83 -4.91
N GLU A 50 4.45 0.60 -5.40
CA GLU A 50 3.55 0.19 -6.48
C GLU A 50 3.24 -1.29 -6.38
N TRP A 51 2.11 -1.69 -6.96
CA TRP A 51 1.74 -3.10 -7.04
C TRP A 51 1.27 -3.45 -8.44
N SER A 52 1.41 -4.71 -8.81
CA SER A 52 0.90 -5.24 -10.08
C SER A 52 0.57 -6.73 -9.95
N LEU A 53 -0.35 -7.18 -10.74
CA LEU A 53 -0.70 -8.63 -10.80
C LEU A 53 0.40 -9.45 -11.43
#